data_ab18bc6e5cbc45cec82f306d6ad68f89
#
_entry.id   ab18bc6e5cbc45cec82f306d6ad68f89
#
_cell.length_a   1.000
_cell.length_b   1.000
_cell.length_c   1.000
_cell.angle_alpha   90.00
_cell.angle_beta   90.00
_cell.angle_gamma   90.00
#
_symmetry.space_group_name_H-M   'P 1'
#
loop_
_entity.id
_entity.type
_entity.pdbx_description
1 polymer ?
#
loop_
_entity_poly.entity_id
_entity_poly.type
_entity_poly.pdbx_seq_one_letter_code
_entity_poly.pdbx_strand_id
1 'polypeptide(L)'
;MEWPKEAWFDYLGVRCTLELANPVPGWSPRYFFACPHCGMALVVRHDATHHTLSIAPNGALTAQEPFSCPRHGSRVVHTPACGWHVRVVDGQARDCMSFSNGAGA
;
A
#
# COMPACT_ATOMS: atom_id res chain seq x y z
N MET A 1 -11.38 -17.02 -11.13
CA MET A 1 -11.30 -16.66 -9.70
C MET A 1 -11.59 -15.18 -9.54
N GLU A 2 -12.50 -14.87 -8.65
CA GLU A 2 -12.82 -13.49 -8.37
C GLU A 2 -11.93 -12.94 -7.26
N TRP A 3 -11.53 -11.70 -7.41
CA TRP A 3 -10.78 -11.02 -6.39
C TRP A 3 -11.73 -10.34 -5.40
N PRO A 4 -11.41 -10.34 -4.10
CA PRO A 4 -12.25 -9.64 -3.13
C PRO A 4 -12.42 -8.17 -3.49
N LYS A 5 -13.61 -7.65 -3.25
CA LYS A 5 -13.89 -6.24 -3.55
C LYS A 5 -13.20 -5.30 -2.58
N GLU A 6 -12.89 -5.78 -1.38
CA GLU A 6 -12.22 -4.98 -0.36
C GLU A 6 -11.15 -5.80 0.32
N ALA A 7 -10.10 -5.12 0.72
CA ALA A 7 -9.05 -5.66 1.58
C ALA A 7 -8.71 -4.59 2.60
N TRP A 8 -7.97 -4.96 3.64
CA TRP A 8 -7.65 -4.00 4.67
C TRP A 8 -6.29 -4.30 5.30
N PHE A 9 -5.72 -3.27 5.87
CA PHE A 9 -4.60 -3.39 6.79
C PHE A 9 -4.73 -2.30 7.83
N ASP A 10 -4.12 -2.53 9.00
CA ASP A 10 -4.07 -1.53 10.08
C ASP A 10 -2.68 -0.92 10.13
N TYR A 11 -2.63 0.39 10.24
CA TYR A 11 -1.40 1.13 10.40
C TYR A 11 -1.54 2.04 11.61
N LEU A 12 -0.70 1.81 12.62
CA LEU A 12 -0.71 2.57 13.87
C LEU A 12 -2.12 2.62 14.48
N GLY A 13 -2.82 1.48 14.43
CA GLY A 13 -4.15 1.38 15.02
C GLY A 13 -5.29 1.91 14.17
N VAL A 14 -4.99 2.39 12.96
CA VAL A 14 -6.01 2.93 12.06
C VAL A 14 -6.22 1.96 10.92
N ARG A 15 -7.48 1.62 10.64
CA ARG A 15 -7.85 0.71 9.57
C ARG A 15 -7.78 1.44 8.23
N CYS A 16 -6.98 0.89 7.31
CA CYS A 16 -6.90 1.36 5.93
C CYS A 16 -7.60 0.34 5.04
N THR A 17 -8.61 0.79 4.30
CA THR A 17 -9.39 -0.09 3.43
C THR A 17 -9.00 0.14 1.99
N LEU A 18 -8.76 -0.97 1.28
CA LEU A 18 -8.47 -0.94 -0.14
C LEU A 18 -9.69 -1.39 -0.90
N GLU A 19 -10.01 -0.71 -2.01
CA GLU A 19 -11.15 -1.05 -2.84
C GLU A 19 -10.68 -1.52 -4.20
N LEU A 20 -11.28 -2.61 -4.67
CA LEU A 20 -10.94 -3.17 -5.96
C LEU A 20 -11.41 -2.23 -7.06
N ALA A 21 -10.50 -1.88 -7.97
CA ALA A 21 -10.84 -1.07 -9.14
C ALA A 21 -11.69 -1.89 -10.10
N ASN A 22 -12.46 -1.20 -10.94
CA ASN A 22 -13.23 -1.87 -11.98
C ASN A 22 -12.29 -2.69 -12.86
N PRO A 23 -12.65 -3.95 -13.17
CA PRO A 23 -11.78 -4.79 -13.98
C PRO A 23 -11.59 -4.22 -15.38
N VAL A 24 -10.36 -4.33 -15.88
CA VAL A 24 -10.03 -3.99 -17.26
C VAL A 24 -9.50 -5.26 -17.91
N PRO A 25 -10.11 -5.70 -19.04
CA PRO A 25 -9.67 -6.93 -19.69
C PRO A 25 -8.17 -6.90 -19.99
N GLY A 26 -7.48 -7.97 -19.63
CA GLY A 26 -6.04 -8.09 -19.82
C GLY A 26 -5.19 -7.42 -18.77
N TRP A 27 -5.78 -6.74 -17.80
CA TRP A 27 -5.03 -6.07 -16.75
C TRP A 27 -5.11 -6.87 -15.46
N SER A 28 -4.05 -6.80 -14.67
CA SER A 28 -4.04 -7.38 -13.33
C SER A 28 -4.96 -6.61 -12.40
N PRO A 29 -5.51 -7.27 -11.37
CA PRO A 29 -6.33 -6.56 -10.39
C PRO A 29 -5.57 -5.41 -9.72
N ARG A 30 -6.27 -4.31 -9.47
CA ARG A 30 -5.72 -3.13 -8.85
C ARG A 30 -6.62 -2.72 -7.70
N TYR A 31 -6.00 -2.24 -6.62
CA TYR A 31 -6.72 -1.74 -5.46
C TYR A 31 -6.35 -0.30 -5.20
N PHE A 32 -7.32 0.48 -4.77
CA PHE A 32 -7.11 1.88 -4.40
C PHE A 32 -7.19 2.06 -2.90
N PHE A 33 -6.37 2.93 -2.37
CA PHE A 33 -6.51 3.36 -0.98
C PHE A 33 -5.87 4.74 -0.83
N ALA A 34 -6.14 5.39 0.31
CA ALA A 34 -5.53 6.68 0.61
C ALA A 34 -4.34 6.48 1.52
N CYS A 35 -3.23 7.17 1.21
CA CYS A 35 -2.06 7.15 2.09
C CYS A 35 -2.49 7.62 3.48
N PRO A 36 -2.27 6.82 4.53
CA PRO A 36 -2.71 7.21 5.87
C PRO A 36 -1.93 8.40 6.45
N HIS A 37 -0.83 8.76 5.81
CA HIS A 37 0.03 9.85 6.26
C HIS A 37 -0.32 11.17 5.61
N CYS A 38 -0.58 11.19 4.29
CA CYS A 38 -0.82 12.44 3.58
C CYS A 38 -2.12 12.48 2.79
N GLY A 39 -2.86 11.38 2.73
CA GLY A 39 -4.14 11.33 2.04
C GLY A 39 -4.08 11.15 0.53
N MET A 40 -2.88 11.06 -0.04
CA MET A 40 -2.75 10.88 -1.49
C MET A 40 -3.37 9.56 -1.92
N ALA A 41 -4.09 9.56 -3.05
CA ALA A 41 -4.67 8.33 -3.60
C ALA A 41 -3.55 7.45 -4.13
N LEU A 42 -3.56 6.19 -3.72
CA LEU A 42 -2.55 5.21 -4.09
C LEU A 42 -3.20 4.04 -4.79
N VAL A 43 -2.44 3.40 -5.68
CA VAL A 43 -2.90 2.21 -6.40
C VAL A 43 -1.87 1.13 -6.24
N VAL A 44 -2.33 -0.08 -5.87
CA VAL A 44 -1.43 -1.25 -5.82
C VAL A 44 -1.97 -2.30 -6.77
N ARG A 45 -1.07 -2.97 -7.47
CA ARG A 45 -1.42 -4.02 -8.42
C ARG A 45 -1.00 -5.36 -7.91
N HIS A 46 -1.80 -6.36 -8.26
CA HIS A 46 -1.37 -7.73 -8.10
C HIS A 46 -0.58 -8.16 -9.32
N ASP A 47 0.64 -8.62 -9.11
CA ASP A 47 1.43 -9.24 -10.16
C ASP A 47 1.23 -10.75 -10.05
N ALA A 48 0.50 -11.32 -11.00
CA ALA A 48 0.16 -12.74 -10.95
C ALA A 48 1.40 -13.64 -11.03
N THR A 49 2.45 -13.19 -11.70
CA THR A 49 3.67 -13.97 -11.82
C THR A 49 4.40 -14.09 -10.49
N HIS A 50 4.40 -13.01 -9.71
CA HIS A 50 5.13 -12.95 -8.44
C HIS A 50 4.22 -13.02 -7.22
N HIS A 51 2.91 -13.13 -7.43
CA HIS A 51 1.92 -13.20 -6.33
C HIS A 51 2.13 -12.07 -5.32
N THR A 52 2.16 -10.83 -5.83
CA THR A 52 2.52 -9.68 -4.99
C THR A 52 1.52 -9.35 -3.91
N LEU A 53 0.25 -9.75 -4.08
CA LEU A 53 -0.78 -9.51 -3.07
C LEU A 53 -1.46 -10.81 -2.69
N SER A 54 -1.79 -10.94 -1.42
CA SER A 54 -2.55 -12.06 -0.89
C SER A 54 -3.59 -11.51 0.08
N ILE A 55 -4.84 -11.94 -0.06
CA ILE A 55 -5.93 -11.45 0.77
C ILE A 55 -6.57 -12.64 1.47
N ALA A 56 -6.56 -12.62 2.80
CA ALA A 56 -7.13 -13.69 3.61
C ALA A 56 -8.66 -13.64 3.53
N PRO A 57 -9.35 -14.72 3.94
CA PRO A 57 -10.82 -14.74 3.92
C PRO A 57 -11.47 -13.60 4.70
N ASN A 58 -10.82 -13.09 5.73
CA ASN A 58 -11.33 -11.96 6.50
C ASN A 58 -10.99 -10.61 5.90
N GLY A 59 -10.31 -10.59 4.75
CA GLY A 59 -9.92 -9.34 4.07
C GLY A 59 -8.54 -8.84 4.42
N ALA A 60 -7.83 -9.47 5.36
CA ALA A 60 -6.50 -9.02 5.76
C ALA A 60 -5.51 -9.16 4.61
N LEU A 61 -4.79 -8.09 4.34
CA LEU A 61 -3.88 -8.01 3.21
C LEU A 61 -2.46 -8.40 3.61
N THR A 62 -1.80 -9.12 2.73
CA THR A 62 -0.35 -9.33 2.80
C THR A 62 0.25 -8.92 1.47
N ALA A 63 1.29 -8.10 1.48
CA ALA A 63 1.97 -7.66 0.28
C ALA A 63 3.42 -8.16 0.31
N GLN A 64 3.88 -8.67 -0.83
CA GLN A 64 5.25 -9.17 -0.95
C GLN A 64 6.26 -8.04 -0.91
N GLU A 65 5.88 -6.89 -1.46
CA GLU A 65 6.78 -5.75 -1.54
C GLU A 65 6.24 -4.62 -0.68
N PRO A 66 7.11 -3.76 -0.16
CA PRO A 66 6.64 -2.63 0.64
C PRO A 66 5.79 -1.67 -0.17
N PHE A 67 4.84 -1.04 0.51
CA PHE A 67 4.08 0.07 -0.06
C PHE A 67 4.80 1.37 0.27
N SER A 68 4.84 2.29 -0.68
CA SER A 68 5.39 3.61 -0.43
C SER A 68 4.53 4.65 -1.12
N CYS A 69 4.42 5.82 -0.49
CA CYS A 69 3.68 6.93 -1.07
C CYS A 69 4.58 7.63 -2.08
N PRO A 70 4.14 7.77 -3.34
CA PRO A 70 4.97 8.39 -4.37
C PRO A 70 4.99 9.91 -4.30
N ARG A 71 4.31 10.52 -3.31
CA ARG A 71 4.26 11.98 -3.22
C ARG A 71 5.64 12.55 -2.95
N HIS A 72 6.08 13.42 -3.85
CA HIS A 72 7.35 14.11 -3.73
C HIS A 72 7.15 15.48 -3.13
N GLY A 73 8.17 15.98 -2.43
CA GLY A 73 8.14 17.34 -1.94
C GLY A 73 8.21 18.34 -3.08
N SER A 74 7.77 19.56 -2.81
CA SER A 74 7.80 20.65 -3.79
C SER A 74 8.61 21.81 -3.24
N ARG A 75 9.56 22.29 -4.05
CA ARG A 75 10.33 23.47 -3.69
C ARG A 75 9.49 24.74 -3.81
N VAL A 76 8.56 24.72 -4.77
CA VAL A 76 7.75 25.92 -5.04
C VAL A 76 6.86 26.26 -3.87
N VAL A 77 6.23 25.24 -3.29
CA VAL A 77 5.31 25.45 -2.16
C VAL A 77 5.89 24.93 -0.85
N HIS A 78 7.15 24.56 -0.84
CA HIS A 78 7.83 24.06 0.36
C HIS A 78 7.12 22.89 1.01
N THR A 79 6.52 22.03 0.21
CA THR A 79 5.83 20.84 0.70
C THR A 79 6.83 19.69 0.84
N PRO A 80 6.96 19.10 2.03
CA PRO A 80 7.89 17.97 2.18
C PRO A 80 7.36 16.73 1.47
N ALA A 81 8.27 15.84 1.11
CA ALA A 81 7.89 14.52 0.61
C ALA A 81 7.15 13.76 1.71
N CYS A 82 6.24 12.87 1.33
CA CYS A 82 5.47 12.11 2.31
C CYS A 82 6.33 11.14 3.11
N GLY A 83 7.14 10.34 2.42
CA GLY A 83 8.04 9.39 3.09
C GLY A 83 7.37 8.18 3.70
N TRP A 84 6.04 8.02 3.57
CA TRP A 84 5.37 6.86 4.09
C TRP A 84 5.84 5.60 3.35
N HIS A 85 6.32 4.61 4.10
CA HIS A 85 6.91 3.41 3.53
C HIS A 85 6.73 2.28 4.52
N VAL A 86 5.92 1.29 4.17
CA VAL A 86 5.54 0.23 5.11
C VAL A 86 5.56 -1.13 4.44
N ARG A 87 5.73 -2.15 5.26
CA ARG A 87 5.52 -3.54 4.86
C ARG A 87 4.23 -4.03 5.49
N VAL A 88 3.39 -4.69 4.70
CA VAL A 88 2.09 -5.17 5.15
C VAL A 88 2.10 -6.69 5.18
N VAL A 89 1.85 -7.26 6.36
CA VAL A 89 1.78 -8.70 6.53
C VAL A 89 0.56 -9.01 7.40
N ASP A 90 -0.32 -9.85 6.87
CA ASP A 90 -1.47 -10.36 7.61
C ASP A 90 -2.30 -9.23 8.22
N GLY A 91 -2.50 -8.18 7.43
CA GLY A 91 -3.32 -7.05 7.84
C GLY A 91 -2.64 -6.06 8.77
N GLN A 92 -1.33 -6.19 8.98
CA GLN A 92 -0.58 -5.27 9.84
C GLN A 92 0.51 -4.59 9.04
N ALA A 93 0.48 -3.27 9.02
CA ALA A 93 1.48 -2.47 8.34
C ALA A 93 2.49 -1.95 9.35
N ARG A 94 3.75 -2.10 9.03
CA ARG A 94 4.85 -1.65 9.88
C ARG A 94 5.81 -0.80 9.06
N ASP A 95 6.30 0.26 9.66
CA ASP A 95 7.24 1.13 8.98
C ASP A 95 8.48 0.33 8.58
N CYS A 96 8.96 0.58 7.36
CA CYS A 96 10.20 -0.02 6.90
C CYS A 96 11.38 0.69 7.52
N MET A 97 12.30 -0.10 8.04
CA MET A 97 13.48 0.44 8.70
C MET A 97 14.68 0.51 7.77
N SER A 98 14.49 0.14 6.51
CA SER A 98 15.60 0.02 5.59
C SER A 98 16.35 1.32 5.39
N PHE A 99 15.66 2.43 5.51
CA PHE A 99 16.31 3.72 5.31
C PHE A 99 16.93 4.26 6.59
N SER A 100 16.55 3.68 7.67
CA SER A 100 17.07 4.17 8.93
C SER A 100 18.43 3.65 9.20
N ASN A 101 18.68 2.94 8.54
CA ASN A 101 19.82 2.66 8.67
C ASN A 101 20.50 3.51 8.40
N GLY A 102 19.87 3.62 7.92
CA GLY A 102 20.50 4.36 7.78
C GLY A 102 20.56 5.21 8.58
N ALA A 103 20.19 5.33 8.48
CA ALA A 103 20.43 6.06 9.10
C ALA A 103 21.04 5.66 9.95
N GLY A 104 21.13 5.11 9.75
CA GLY A 104 21.56 4.79 10.33
C GLY A 104 22.02 5.25 10.87
N ALA A 105 21.90 5.18 10.79
CA ALA A 105 22.29 5.51 11.27
C ALA A 105 22.40 5.55 11.67
#